data_4c112ae10accd2391f57f1dad9770291
#
_entry.id   4c112ae10accd2391f57f1dad9770291
#
_cell.length_a   1.000
_cell.length_b   1.000
_cell.length_c   1.000
_cell.angle_alpha   90.00
_cell.angle_beta   90.00
_cell.angle_gamma   90.00
#
_symmetry.space_group_name_H-M   'P 1'
#
loop_
_entity.id
_entity.type
_entity.pdbx_description
1 polymer ?
#
loop_
_entity_poly.entity_id
_entity_poly.type
_entity_poly.pdbx_seq_one_letter_code
_entity_poly.pdbx_strand_id
1 'polypeptide(L)'
;MVPKPTITRWGTWLDAVSFYWENFESVKTVFIFNILLFLLFLKVVDALNPKDASCISECQKCFNQEVWQDMAYIQSNFGNLSQSITKLEKQGLTIQEAMEIFVSVRNDMDFSMGDKADVIRQKFTDIVDKNKAIDTIVKLCQILSGKNMDLEIPPNLIPLYKYAPLTSSDVERSFSIYKSILSDKRMSFTLDNLEKYLICVYNSKND
;
A
#
# COMPACT_ATOMS: atom_id res chain seq x y z
N MET A 1 -16.38 8.82 -5.67
CA MET A 1 -16.81 7.39 -5.82
C MET A 1 -16.25 6.66 -4.62
N VAL A 2 -17.04 5.85 -3.92
CA VAL A 2 -16.58 5.08 -2.75
C VAL A 2 -15.52 4.07 -3.20
N PRO A 3 -14.30 4.05 -2.60
CA PRO A 3 -13.29 3.07 -2.92
C PRO A 3 -13.81 1.66 -2.63
N LYS A 4 -13.65 0.75 -3.58
CA LYS A 4 -13.97 -0.68 -3.37
C LYS A 4 -12.68 -1.39 -2.93
N PRO A 5 -12.60 -1.88 -1.68
CA PRO A 5 -11.44 -2.61 -1.24
C PRO A 5 -11.29 -3.91 -2.03
N THR A 6 -10.09 -4.16 -2.52
CA THR A 6 -9.73 -5.43 -3.17
C THR A 6 -8.96 -6.26 -2.15
N ILE A 7 -9.42 -7.48 -1.86
CA ILE A 7 -8.86 -8.37 -0.82
C ILE A 7 -7.34 -8.59 -0.97
N THR A 8 -6.83 -8.54 -2.20
CA THR A 8 -5.41 -8.75 -2.52
C THR A 8 -4.56 -7.48 -2.52
N ARG A 9 -5.13 -6.30 -2.25
CA ARG A 9 -4.43 -5.02 -2.31
C ARG A 9 -4.67 -4.20 -1.03
N TRP A 10 -3.72 -4.25 -0.12
CA TRP A 10 -3.75 -3.53 1.16
C TRP A 10 -3.96 -2.01 1.00
N GLY A 11 -3.36 -1.40 -0.04
CA GLY A 11 -3.55 0.02 -0.35
C GLY A 11 -5.02 0.39 -0.53
N THR A 12 -5.77 -0.38 -1.32
CA THR A 12 -7.20 -0.10 -1.56
C THR A 12 -8.07 -0.26 -0.31
N TRP A 13 -7.66 -1.12 0.61
CA TRP A 13 -8.34 -1.29 1.88
C TRP A 13 -8.09 -0.09 2.81
N LEU A 14 -6.83 0.35 2.91
CA LEU A 14 -6.46 1.55 3.67
C LEU A 14 -7.11 2.81 3.08
N ASP A 15 -7.17 2.93 1.73
CA ASP A 15 -7.87 4.03 1.06
C ASP A 15 -9.36 4.03 1.40
N ALA A 16 -9.99 2.86 1.47
CA ALA A 16 -11.39 2.76 1.90
C ALA A 16 -11.56 3.21 3.36
N VAL A 17 -10.68 2.80 4.28
CA VAL A 17 -10.71 3.25 5.68
C VAL A 17 -10.54 4.76 5.77
N SER A 18 -9.55 5.33 5.05
CA SER A 18 -9.31 6.78 5.01
C SER A 18 -10.51 7.54 4.44
N PHE A 19 -11.10 7.04 3.34
CA PHE A 19 -12.30 7.62 2.75
C PHE A 19 -13.47 7.66 3.74
N TYR A 20 -13.75 6.56 4.41
CA TYR A 20 -14.82 6.50 5.41
C TYR A 20 -14.52 7.38 6.61
N TRP A 21 -13.26 7.49 7.04
CA TRP A 21 -12.84 8.37 8.10
C TRP A 21 -12.98 9.85 7.71
N GLU A 22 -12.43 10.28 6.57
CA GLU A 22 -12.48 11.66 6.09
C GLU A 22 -13.91 12.13 5.80
N ASN A 23 -14.73 11.24 5.28
CA ASN A 23 -16.12 11.55 4.98
C ASN A 23 -17.04 11.28 6.17
N PHE A 24 -16.50 10.84 7.30
CA PHE A 24 -17.27 10.56 8.50
C PHE A 24 -18.09 11.76 8.96
N GLU A 25 -17.50 12.96 9.03
CA GLU A 25 -18.22 14.19 9.36
C GLU A 25 -19.19 14.62 8.26
N SER A 26 -18.92 14.35 6.99
CA SER A 26 -19.86 14.57 5.89
C SER A 26 -20.97 13.53 5.91
N VAL A 27 -20.65 12.29 6.15
CA VAL A 27 -21.61 11.23 6.44
C VAL A 27 -22.38 11.60 7.70
N LYS A 28 -21.73 12.05 8.76
CA LYS A 28 -22.33 12.55 10.00
C LYS A 28 -23.06 13.87 9.78
N THR A 29 -22.67 14.78 8.89
CA THR A 29 -23.35 16.06 8.60
C THR A 29 -24.56 15.89 7.69
N VAL A 30 -24.53 15.02 6.71
CA VAL A 30 -25.75 14.49 6.06
C VAL A 30 -26.64 13.81 7.11
N PHE A 31 -26.06 13.25 8.14
CA PHE A 31 -26.71 12.71 9.31
C PHE A 31 -27.04 13.76 10.40
N ILE A 32 -26.31 14.90 10.54
CA ILE A 32 -26.60 15.93 11.53
C ILE A 32 -27.80 16.79 11.16
N PHE A 33 -28.03 17.08 9.91
CA PHE A 33 -29.35 17.60 9.48
C PHE A 33 -30.45 16.56 9.74
N ASN A 34 -30.05 15.33 9.99
CA ASN A 34 -30.84 14.18 10.36
C ASN A 34 -30.36 13.48 11.66
N ILE A 35 -29.73 14.17 12.63
CA ILE A 35 -29.36 13.51 13.89
C ILE A 35 -30.58 12.84 14.54
N LEU A 36 -31.73 13.51 14.47
CA LEU A 36 -32.99 12.89 14.88
C LEU A 36 -33.38 11.73 13.96
N LEU A 37 -33.17 11.88 12.65
CA LEU A 37 -33.46 10.84 11.66
C LEU A 37 -32.39 9.72 11.69
N PHE A 38 -31.13 10.02 12.02
CA PHE A 38 -30.07 9.03 12.15
C PHE A 38 -30.15 8.24 13.45
N LEU A 39 -30.42 8.91 14.56
CA LEU A 39 -30.73 8.21 15.81
C LEU A 39 -32.03 7.40 15.67
N LEU A 40 -32.99 7.89 14.88
CA LEU A 40 -34.14 7.12 14.44
C LEU A 40 -33.73 5.97 13.49
N PHE A 41 -32.84 6.21 12.53
CA PHE A 41 -32.34 5.19 11.61
C PHE A 41 -31.54 4.12 12.34
N LEU A 42 -30.62 4.48 13.25
CA LEU A 42 -29.90 3.52 14.10
C LEU A 42 -30.89 2.74 14.99
N LYS A 43 -31.85 3.44 15.61
CA LYS A 43 -32.90 2.78 16.37
C LYS A 43 -33.79 1.90 15.49
N VAL A 44 -34.04 2.30 14.23
CA VAL A 44 -34.77 1.46 13.27
C VAL A 44 -33.94 0.27 12.87
N VAL A 45 -32.64 0.43 12.57
CA VAL A 45 -31.74 -0.69 12.23
C VAL A 45 -31.59 -1.64 13.42
N ASP A 46 -31.42 -1.11 14.63
CA ASP A 46 -31.33 -1.90 15.85
C ASP A 46 -32.65 -2.60 16.22
N ALA A 47 -33.78 -1.97 15.86
CA ALA A 47 -35.11 -2.55 16.08
C ALA A 47 -35.53 -3.58 15.03
N LEU A 48 -34.81 -3.65 13.88
CA LEU A 48 -35.06 -4.67 12.87
C LEU A 48 -34.63 -6.05 13.39
N ASN A 49 -35.45 -7.04 13.10
CA ASN A 49 -35.12 -8.42 13.50
C ASN A 49 -34.03 -8.99 12.57
N PRO A 50 -32.83 -9.34 13.10
CA PRO A 50 -31.74 -9.87 12.28
C PRO A 50 -32.04 -11.20 11.59
N LYS A 51 -33.15 -11.86 11.96
CA LYS A 51 -33.62 -13.07 11.29
C LYS A 51 -34.40 -12.83 10.01
N ASP A 52 -34.88 -11.59 9.78
CA ASP A 52 -35.68 -11.26 8.60
C ASP A 52 -34.84 -11.14 7.35
N ALA A 53 -33.55 -10.68 7.47
CA ALA A 53 -32.59 -10.69 6.39
C ALA A 53 -31.15 -10.68 6.95
N SER A 54 -30.24 -11.42 6.30
CA SER A 54 -28.81 -11.49 6.72
C SER A 54 -28.12 -10.12 6.69
N CYS A 55 -28.49 -9.24 5.76
CA CYS A 55 -27.95 -7.88 5.68
C CYS A 55 -28.27 -7.02 6.90
N ILE A 56 -29.36 -7.27 7.62
CA ILE A 56 -29.71 -6.53 8.84
C ILE A 56 -28.66 -6.81 9.94
N SER A 57 -28.32 -8.07 10.17
CA SER A 57 -27.30 -8.47 11.13
C SER A 57 -25.92 -7.90 10.78
N GLU A 58 -25.58 -7.85 9.49
CA GLU A 58 -24.32 -7.28 9.02
C GLU A 58 -24.27 -5.76 9.24
N CYS A 59 -25.35 -5.05 8.90
CA CYS A 59 -25.46 -3.61 9.15
C CYS A 59 -25.36 -3.28 10.64
N GLN A 60 -26.04 -4.01 11.52
CA GLN A 60 -25.98 -3.81 12.96
C GLN A 60 -24.54 -3.95 13.50
N LYS A 61 -23.76 -4.91 12.97
CA LYS A 61 -22.35 -5.08 13.33
C LYS A 61 -21.47 -3.92 12.85
N CYS A 62 -21.75 -3.37 11.67
CA CYS A 62 -20.95 -2.28 11.10
C CYS A 62 -21.15 -0.93 11.80
N PHE A 63 -22.27 -0.72 12.49
CA PHE A 63 -22.58 0.55 13.15
C PHE A 63 -22.29 0.54 14.66
N ASN A 64 -21.52 -0.41 15.15
CA ASN A 64 -21.13 -0.43 16.56
C ASN A 64 -19.97 0.53 16.87
N GLN A 65 -19.85 0.93 18.13
CA GLN A 65 -18.82 1.88 18.58
C GLN A 65 -17.39 1.30 18.44
N GLU A 66 -17.24 0.00 18.55
CA GLU A 66 -15.95 -0.70 18.48
C GLU A 66 -15.33 -0.56 17.09
N VAL A 67 -16.12 -0.76 16.04
CA VAL A 67 -15.67 -0.57 14.63
C VAL A 67 -15.19 0.85 14.38
N TRP A 68 -15.86 1.86 14.95
CA TRP A 68 -15.44 3.25 14.84
C TRP A 68 -14.11 3.53 15.54
N GLN A 69 -13.91 2.95 16.71
CA GLN A 69 -12.64 3.07 17.43
C GLN A 69 -11.51 2.39 16.66
N ASP A 70 -11.75 1.20 16.11
CA ASP A 70 -10.79 0.50 15.26
C ASP A 70 -10.44 1.29 13.99
N MET A 71 -11.42 1.91 13.32
CA MET A 71 -11.18 2.78 12.16
C MET A 71 -10.37 4.01 12.54
N ALA A 72 -10.69 4.67 13.64
CA ALA A 72 -9.93 5.81 14.15
C ALA A 72 -8.48 5.43 14.47
N TYR A 73 -8.28 4.25 15.09
CA TYR A 73 -6.97 3.70 15.39
C TYR A 73 -6.15 3.45 14.11
N ILE A 74 -6.76 2.81 13.12
CA ILE A 74 -6.10 2.51 11.83
C ILE A 74 -5.73 3.83 11.12
N GLN A 75 -6.67 4.77 11.05
CA GLN A 75 -6.43 6.04 10.38
C GLN A 75 -5.32 6.85 11.06
N SER A 76 -5.32 6.93 12.39
CA SER A 76 -4.33 7.71 13.13
C SER A 76 -2.91 7.15 13.04
N ASN A 77 -2.76 5.84 12.95
CA ASN A 77 -1.45 5.19 12.96
C ASN A 77 -0.96 4.79 11.55
N PHE A 78 -1.86 4.54 10.60
CA PHE A 78 -1.53 3.95 9.29
C PHE A 78 -2.11 4.71 8.09
N GLY A 79 -2.72 5.88 8.30
CA GLY A 79 -3.37 6.66 7.22
C GLY A 79 -2.43 7.02 6.06
N ASN A 80 -1.14 7.26 6.35
CA ASN A 80 -0.13 7.58 5.33
C ASN A 80 0.40 6.37 4.56
N LEU A 81 0.14 5.14 5.03
CA LEU A 81 0.76 3.93 4.47
C LEU A 81 0.31 3.66 3.03
N SER A 82 -0.98 3.89 2.71
CA SER A 82 -1.49 3.74 1.34
C SER A 82 -0.78 4.65 0.35
N GLN A 83 -0.62 5.93 0.71
CA GLN A 83 0.10 6.90 -0.13
C GLN A 83 1.57 6.52 -0.30
N SER A 84 2.21 6.01 0.77
CA SER A 84 3.60 5.57 0.74
C SER A 84 3.78 4.37 -0.19
N ILE A 85 2.86 3.40 -0.16
CA ILE A 85 2.84 2.26 -1.10
C ILE A 85 2.72 2.79 -2.54
N THR A 86 1.74 3.67 -2.82
CA THR A 86 1.53 4.24 -4.15
C THR A 86 2.75 5.02 -4.66
N LYS A 87 3.43 5.77 -3.76
CA LYS A 87 4.67 6.47 -4.12
C LYS A 87 5.80 5.50 -4.45
N LEU A 88 5.97 4.41 -3.68
CA LEU A 88 6.98 3.39 -3.92
C LEU A 88 6.75 2.60 -5.22
N GLU A 89 5.51 2.53 -5.68
CA GLU A 89 5.14 1.89 -6.95
C GLU A 89 5.35 2.81 -8.16
N LYS A 90 5.71 4.09 -7.95
CA LYS A 90 5.91 5.04 -9.04
C LYS A 90 7.16 4.66 -9.83
N GLN A 91 7.01 4.64 -11.16
CA GLN A 91 8.11 4.38 -12.06
C GLN A 91 9.12 5.53 -12.09
N GLY A 92 10.40 5.21 -12.25
CA GLY A 92 11.48 6.21 -12.31
C GLY A 92 11.87 6.81 -10.96
N LEU A 93 11.36 6.28 -9.85
CA LEU A 93 11.77 6.68 -8.51
C LEU A 93 13.25 6.31 -8.29
N THR A 94 14.03 7.25 -7.76
CA THR A 94 15.40 6.95 -7.38
C THR A 94 15.44 6.10 -6.10
N ILE A 95 16.48 5.31 -5.92
CA ILE A 95 16.65 4.50 -4.70
C ILE A 95 16.70 5.37 -3.44
N GLN A 96 17.21 6.61 -3.54
CA GLN A 96 17.25 7.56 -2.44
C GLN A 96 15.84 8.02 -2.04
N GLU A 97 15.02 8.45 -3.02
CA GLU A 97 13.62 8.84 -2.79
C GLU A 97 12.81 7.66 -2.22
N ALA A 98 13.03 6.44 -2.74
CA ALA A 98 12.38 5.24 -2.23
C ALA A 98 12.79 4.95 -0.78
N MET A 99 14.07 5.14 -0.41
CA MET A 99 14.53 4.98 0.97
C MET A 99 13.99 6.07 1.91
N GLU A 100 13.83 7.30 1.45
CA GLU A 100 13.19 8.37 2.23
C GLU A 100 11.73 8.02 2.56
N ILE A 101 10.99 7.48 1.59
CA ILE A 101 9.62 6.99 1.83
C ILE A 101 9.63 5.84 2.84
N PHE A 102 10.55 4.87 2.68
CA PHE A 102 10.69 3.75 3.62
C PHE A 102 11.01 4.22 5.04
N VAL A 103 11.94 5.17 5.20
CA VAL A 103 12.29 5.75 6.51
C VAL A 103 11.10 6.49 7.11
N SER A 104 10.32 7.21 6.31
CA SER A 104 9.09 7.86 6.78
C SER A 104 8.10 6.84 7.33
N VAL A 105 7.84 5.75 6.59
CA VAL A 105 6.97 4.65 7.04
C VAL A 105 7.50 4.02 8.32
N ARG A 106 8.81 3.80 8.42
CA ARG A 106 9.44 3.25 9.63
C ARG A 106 9.18 4.16 10.83
N ASN A 107 9.39 5.46 10.67
CA ASN A 107 9.12 6.43 11.73
C ASN A 107 7.65 6.41 12.15
N ASP A 108 6.72 6.38 11.19
CA ASP A 108 5.28 6.29 11.50
C ASP A 108 4.97 5.02 12.31
N MET A 109 5.62 3.88 11.98
CA MET A 109 5.46 2.64 12.75
C MET A 109 6.06 2.75 14.16
N ASP A 110 7.24 3.35 14.29
CA ASP A 110 7.92 3.53 15.58
C ASP A 110 7.14 4.44 16.53
N PHE A 111 6.42 5.44 15.98
CA PHE A 111 5.57 6.37 16.74
C PHE A 111 4.13 5.89 16.89
N SER A 112 3.76 4.73 16.36
CA SER A 112 2.41 4.21 16.53
C SER A 112 2.06 4.03 18.01
N MET A 113 0.79 4.32 18.36
CA MET A 113 0.29 4.29 19.75
C MET A 113 -0.86 3.28 19.89
N GLY A 114 -1.20 2.95 21.13
CA GLY A 114 -2.32 2.08 21.49
C GLY A 114 -1.90 0.64 21.78
N ASP A 115 -2.83 -0.16 22.23
CA ASP A 115 -2.60 -1.50 22.81
C ASP A 115 -1.95 -2.49 21.83
N LYS A 116 -2.14 -2.29 20.52
CA LYS A 116 -1.58 -3.16 19.47
C LYS A 116 -0.24 -2.64 18.91
N ALA A 117 0.19 -1.46 19.32
CA ALA A 117 1.36 -0.77 18.76
C ALA A 117 2.65 -1.58 18.93
N ASP A 118 2.88 -2.16 20.12
CA ASP A 118 4.08 -2.96 20.39
C ASP A 118 4.17 -4.20 19.50
N VAL A 119 3.04 -4.87 19.28
CA VAL A 119 2.97 -6.05 18.40
C VAL A 119 3.25 -5.67 16.95
N ILE A 120 2.75 -4.53 16.51
CA ILE A 120 2.95 -4.03 15.15
C ILE A 120 4.40 -3.62 14.94
N ARG A 121 4.98 -2.83 15.87
CA ARG A 121 6.40 -2.46 15.86
C ARG A 121 7.32 -3.67 15.80
N GLN A 122 7.06 -4.66 16.67
CA GLN A 122 7.86 -5.87 16.67
C GLN A 122 7.80 -6.62 15.34
N LYS A 123 6.59 -6.82 14.79
CA LYS A 123 6.43 -7.45 13.47
C LYS A 123 7.12 -6.68 12.35
N PHE A 124 7.04 -5.35 12.38
CA PHE A 124 7.73 -4.53 11.38
C PHE A 124 9.26 -4.67 11.50
N THR A 125 9.79 -4.60 12.72
CA THR A 125 11.22 -4.82 13.02
C THR A 125 11.66 -6.20 12.54
N ASP A 126 10.91 -7.25 12.85
CA ASP A 126 11.23 -8.62 12.43
C ASP A 126 11.27 -8.77 10.89
N ILE A 127 10.45 -8.03 10.16
CA ILE A 127 10.45 -8.01 8.70
C ILE A 127 11.69 -7.29 8.18
N VAL A 128 12.02 -6.14 8.76
CA VAL A 128 13.20 -5.34 8.38
C VAL A 128 14.48 -6.14 8.64
N ASP A 129 14.63 -6.76 9.81
CA ASP A 129 15.81 -7.53 10.21
C ASP A 129 16.03 -8.78 9.34
N LYS A 130 14.96 -9.39 8.84
CA LYS A 130 15.04 -10.49 7.87
C LYS A 130 15.57 -10.06 6.50
N ASN A 131 15.44 -8.77 6.17
CA ASN A 131 15.84 -8.22 4.87
C ASN A 131 17.21 -7.52 4.98
N LYS A 132 18.29 -8.29 5.12
CA LYS A 132 19.66 -7.77 5.23
C LYS A 132 20.08 -6.85 4.08
N ALA A 133 19.42 -6.93 2.93
CA ALA A 133 19.64 -6.03 1.81
C ALA A 133 19.35 -4.56 2.15
N ILE A 134 18.55 -4.27 3.16
CA ILE A 134 18.21 -2.90 3.57
C ILE A 134 19.46 -2.15 4.02
N ASP A 135 20.34 -2.79 4.81
CA ASP A 135 21.61 -2.19 5.25
C ASP A 135 22.53 -1.85 4.05
N THR A 136 22.57 -2.74 3.07
CA THR A 136 23.30 -2.52 1.82
C THR A 136 22.74 -1.32 1.05
N ILE A 137 21.43 -1.20 0.97
CA ILE A 137 20.76 -0.09 0.29
C ILE A 137 21.01 1.23 1.03
N VAL A 138 20.99 1.24 2.36
CA VAL A 138 21.33 2.43 3.17
C VAL A 138 22.75 2.90 2.87
N LYS A 139 23.75 2.01 2.86
CA LYS A 139 25.13 2.34 2.51
C LYS A 139 25.24 2.85 1.08
N LEU A 140 24.54 2.22 0.15
CA LEU A 140 24.49 2.63 -1.25
C LEU A 140 23.95 4.06 -1.40
N CYS A 141 22.84 4.39 -0.73
CA CYS A 141 22.28 5.75 -0.72
C CYS A 141 23.28 6.77 -0.14
N GLN A 142 24.06 6.40 0.89
CA GLN A 142 25.09 7.25 1.46
C GLN A 142 26.23 7.52 0.46
N ILE A 143 26.67 6.50 -0.27
CA ILE A 143 27.69 6.64 -1.34
C ILE A 143 27.14 7.54 -2.47
N LEU A 144 25.92 7.33 -2.92
CA LEU A 144 25.27 8.16 -3.94
C LEU A 144 25.09 9.62 -3.50
N SER A 145 25.06 9.85 -2.16
CA SER A 145 25.05 11.19 -1.55
C SER A 145 26.46 11.77 -1.32
N GLY A 146 27.51 11.11 -1.80
CA GLY A 146 28.91 11.57 -1.70
C GLY A 146 29.62 11.21 -0.39
N LYS A 147 29.06 10.33 0.46
CA LYS A 147 29.73 9.83 1.66
C LYS A 147 30.67 8.67 1.31
N ASN A 148 31.81 8.63 1.98
CA ASN A 148 32.73 7.50 1.83
C ASN A 148 32.30 6.35 2.74
N MET A 149 31.86 5.24 2.14
CA MET A 149 31.39 4.03 2.84
C MET A 149 32.03 2.80 2.19
N ASP A 150 32.35 1.82 3.01
CA ASP A 150 32.81 0.51 2.53
C ASP A 150 31.62 -0.35 2.11
N LEU A 151 31.61 -0.75 0.84
CA LEU A 151 30.54 -1.58 0.24
C LEU A 151 31.16 -2.57 -0.75
N GLU A 152 30.82 -3.84 -0.60
CA GLU A 152 31.28 -4.93 -1.48
C GLU A 152 30.64 -4.90 -2.88
N ILE A 153 30.40 -3.73 -3.43
CA ILE A 153 29.88 -3.53 -4.79
C ILE A 153 30.96 -2.83 -5.61
N PRO A 154 31.30 -3.35 -6.81
CA PRO A 154 32.24 -2.68 -7.71
C PRO A 154 31.83 -1.23 -7.97
N PRO A 155 32.73 -0.23 -7.84
CA PRO A 155 32.39 1.18 -7.96
C PRO A 155 31.72 1.57 -9.29
N ASN A 156 32.05 0.88 -10.38
CA ASN A 156 31.43 1.10 -11.69
C ASN A 156 29.95 0.67 -11.77
N LEU A 157 29.48 -0.17 -10.84
CA LEU A 157 28.10 -0.62 -10.78
C LEU A 157 27.22 0.28 -9.90
N ILE A 158 27.81 1.04 -8.97
CA ILE A 158 27.08 1.89 -8.01
C ILE A 158 26.12 2.86 -8.71
N PRO A 159 26.49 3.59 -9.77
CA PRO A 159 25.60 4.51 -10.47
C PRO A 159 24.36 3.82 -11.07
N LEU A 160 24.48 2.54 -11.43
CA LEU A 160 23.36 1.77 -12.01
C LEU A 160 22.21 1.53 -11.01
N TYR A 161 22.55 1.52 -9.71
CA TYR A 161 21.56 1.37 -8.65
C TYR A 161 20.72 2.63 -8.40
N LYS A 162 21.08 3.77 -8.99
CA LYS A 162 20.36 5.03 -8.77
C LYS A 162 18.85 4.90 -8.99
N TYR A 163 18.46 4.11 -9.97
CA TYR A 163 17.05 3.87 -10.34
C TYR A 163 16.61 2.43 -10.06
N ALA A 164 17.32 1.71 -9.19
CA ALA A 164 16.92 0.37 -8.81
C ALA A 164 15.62 0.40 -7.98
N PRO A 165 14.56 -0.32 -8.38
CA PRO A 165 13.30 -0.32 -7.66
C PRO A 165 13.43 -1.08 -6.34
N LEU A 166 12.80 -0.56 -5.27
CA LEU A 166 12.68 -1.27 -3.98
C LEU A 166 11.48 -2.23 -3.93
N THR A 167 10.58 -2.14 -4.90
CA THR A 167 9.36 -2.95 -4.95
C THR A 167 9.39 -3.92 -6.12
N SER A 168 8.58 -4.98 -6.03
CA SER A 168 8.38 -5.92 -7.13
C SER A 168 7.40 -5.43 -8.22
N SER A 169 6.87 -4.22 -8.07
CA SER A 169 5.81 -3.69 -8.96
C SER A 169 6.21 -3.68 -10.43
N ASP A 170 7.48 -3.33 -10.73
CA ASP A 170 7.97 -3.33 -12.10
C ASP A 170 8.10 -4.75 -12.68
N VAL A 171 8.50 -5.71 -11.83
CA VAL A 171 8.53 -7.12 -12.20
C VAL A 171 7.11 -7.65 -12.45
N GLU A 172 6.15 -7.30 -11.60
CA GLU A 172 4.75 -7.69 -11.77
C GLU A 172 4.14 -7.08 -13.04
N ARG A 173 4.44 -5.81 -13.34
CA ARG A 173 4.05 -5.17 -14.60
C ARG A 173 4.65 -5.89 -15.81
N SER A 174 5.93 -6.28 -15.74
CA SER A 174 6.60 -7.01 -16.82
C SER A 174 5.96 -8.38 -17.05
N PHE A 175 5.56 -9.09 -15.99
CA PHE A 175 4.83 -10.35 -16.12
C PHE A 175 3.45 -10.20 -16.77
N SER A 176 2.75 -9.10 -16.51
CA SER A 176 1.47 -8.82 -17.17
C SER A 176 1.65 -8.61 -18.67
N ILE A 177 2.71 -7.89 -19.06
CA ILE A 177 3.09 -7.70 -20.47
C ILE A 177 3.50 -9.02 -21.10
N TYR A 178 4.36 -9.78 -20.41
CA TYR A 178 4.80 -11.12 -20.85
C TYR A 178 3.61 -12.04 -21.16
N LYS A 179 2.64 -12.14 -20.26
CA LYS A 179 1.41 -12.91 -20.47
C LYS A 179 0.61 -12.45 -21.68
N SER A 180 0.58 -11.14 -21.94
CA SER A 180 -0.15 -10.58 -23.09
C SER A 180 0.55 -10.87 -24.43
N ILE A 181 1.87 -11.04 -24.42
CA ILE A 181 2.69 -11.36 -25.59
C ILE A 181 2.62 -12.85 -25.92
N LEU A 182 2.71 -13.69 -24.91
CA LEU A 182 2.59 -15.15 -25.03
C LEU A 182 1.11 -15.56 -25.03
N SER A 183 0.34 -15.03 -25.96
CA SER A 183 -1.00 -15.58 -26.25
C SER A 183 -0.86 -16.90 -27.03
N ASP A 184 -1.87 -17.77 -26.93
CA ASP A 184 -1.91 -19.09 -27.61
C ASP A 184 -1.60 -19.06 -29.12
N LYS A 185 -1.63 -17.88 -29.73
CA LYS A 185 -1.33 -17.65 -31.14
C LYS A 185 0.13 -17.25 -31.43
N ARG A 186 0.99 -17.06 -30.42
CA ARG A 186 2.37 -16.58 -30.56
C ARG A 186 3.36 -17.42 -29.77
N MET A 187 3.49 -18.70 -30.15
CA MET A 187 4.39 -19.65 -29.48
C MET A 187 5.78 -19.78 -30.13
N SER A 188 6.09 -18.99 -31.18
CA SER A 188 7.28 -19.20 -32.01
C SER A 188 8.45 -18.28 -31.71
N PHE A 189 8.48 -17.62 -30.54
CA PHE A 189 9.61 -16.80 -30.15
C PHE A 189 10.80 -17.66 -29.74
N THR A 190 11.99 -17.35 -30.26
CA THR A 190 13.24 -17.75 -29.59
C THR A 190 13.42 -16.92 -28.32
N LEU A 191 14.15 -17.43 -27.32
CA LEU A 191 14.40 -16.71 -26.07
C LEU A 191 14.99 -15.31 -26.32
N ASP A 192 15.97 -15.21 -27.22
CA ASP A 192 16.63 -13.98 -27.58
C ASP A 192 15.69 -12.94 -28.23
N ASN A 193 14.80 -13.39 -29.11
CA ASN A 193 13.80 -12.50 -29.71
C ASN A 193 12.69 -12.10 -28.73
N LEU A 194 12.33 -12.98 -27.81
CA LEU A 194 11.35 -12.69 -26.75
C LEU A 194 11.87 -11.63 -25.78
N GLU A 195 13.14 -11.74 -25.37
CA GLU A 195 13.80 -10.75 -24.52
C GLU A 195 13.80 -9.37 -25.16
N LYS A 196 14.29 -9.28 -26.40
CA LYS A 196 14.33 -8.03 -27.16
C LYS A 196 12.93 -7.40 -27.34
N TYR A 197 11.95 -8.24 -27.66
CA TYR A 197 10.57 -7.79 -27.85
C TYR A 197 9.96 -7.29 -26.54
N LEU A 198 10.20 -7.99 -25.42
CA LEU A 198 9.76 -7.56 -24.08
C LEU A 198 10.34 -6.21 -23.71
N ILE A 199 11.65 -6.01 -23.88
CA ILE A 199 12.32 -4.75 -23.60
C ILE A 199 11.71 -3.60 -24.43
N CYS A 200 11.49 -3.82 -25.72
CA CYS A 200 10.88 -2.81 -26.60
C CYS A 200 9.44 -2.47 -26.16
N VAL A 201 8.60 -3.47 -25.91
CA VAL A 201 7.20 -3.26 -25.54
C VAL A 201 7.08 -2.64 -24.15
N TYR A 202 7.95 -3.02 -23.21
CA TYR A 202 7.95 -2.44 -21.88
C TYR A 202 8.29 -0.95 -21.91
N ASN A 203 9.33 -0.57 -22.65
CA ASN A 203 9.76 0.82 -22.74
C ASN A 203 8.80 1.69 -23.58
N SER A 204 8.17 1.13 -24.65
CA SER A 204 7.23 1.91 -25.48
C SER A 204 5.90 2.25 -24.79
N LYS A 205 5.56 1.61 -23.68
CA LYS A 205 4.35 1.92 -22.88
C LYS A 205 4.61 2.97 -21.80
N ASN A 206 5.86 3.40 -21.66
CA ASN A 206 6.30 4.30 -20.59
C ASN A 206 6.64 5.71 -21.12
N ASP A 207 6.50 5.93 -22.42
CA ASP A 207 6.50 7.23 -23.10
C ASP A 207 5.05 7.71 -23.28
#